data_2d6261df54b6c600d0bb508e129c81e4
#
_entry.id   2d6261df54b6c600d0bb508e129c81e4
#
_cell.length_a   1.000
_cell.length_b   1.000
_cell.length_c   1.000
_cell.angle_alpha   90.00
_cell.angle_beta   90.00
_cell.angle_gamma   90.00
#
_symmetry.space_group_name_H-M   'P 1'
#
loop_
_entity.id
_entity.type
_entity.pdbx_description
1 polymer ?
#
loop_
_entity_poly.entity_id
_entity_poly.type
_entity_poly.pdbx_seq_one_letter_code
_entity_poly.pdbx_strand_id
1 'polypeptide(L)'
;MGQAYNIGLACFAAIGSFLFGYDSGVMTDVIASKHFQNYFDTTSTSSIIGAINSTFSGGAVFGALFGGVIMDRFGRRKTIGIGAAICTVGAVLQAAAYHLAMMLIGRIIAGFAVGLLSMSVPVYQSECASPKNRGLIVGLAQQMIGVGFIVSTWVGYGSHHMPDTSSFQWRFPLAFQAFPSALLCLGMLWLPETPRHLIAKDQLDDGMKTLRKLHFDGSNEDWIKAEFNEIKLTLDAEKAATAPGWLIMFKVPQWRKRLMLGTLVQVFTQFTGINVIGYYQTIMYERLGITGKTNLLVAGIYNCTGPIANLFFITFIADRIGRKRPLIYGIIAITIALILESVVNSQNIDGSHRGLSIAGVAFLFCVTIIFSLSFGPVSWTYMSEIMPYQIRAKGCAFATGIGNWLVSTFWNQVSPFALEELGWKFYFLFVAFNLVVTLPVLIFSFRETKGLSLEEIDLMFGDRALGNLPADIEKDGGVVAVTNTHDERPKGEL
;
A
#
# COMPACT_ATOMS: atom_id res chain seq x y z
N MET A 1 -10.86 -20.35 22.03
CA MET A 1 -11.76 -19.71 21.02
C MET A 1 -11.27 -18.36 20.53
N GLY A 2 -10.67 -17.51 21.36
CA GLY A 2 -10.25 -16.15 20.97
C GLY A 2 -9.26 -16.08 19.81
N GLN A 3 -8.25 -16.93 19.78
CA GLN A 3 -7.22 -16.87 18.74
C GLN A 3 -7.73 -17.22 17.34
N ALA A 4 -8.57 -18.26 17.22
CA ALA A 4 -9.17 -18.62 15.92
C ALA A 4 -10.14 -17.53 15.43
N TYR A 5 -10.91 -16.93 16.34
CA TYR A 5 -11.78 -15.80 16.03
C TYR A 5 -10.99 -14.58 15.55
N ASN A 6 -9.87 -14.27 16.20
CA ASN A 6 -8.99 -13.17 15.83
C ASN A 6 -8.40 -13.36 14.42
N ILE A 7 -7.90 -14.56 14.12
CA ILE A 7 -7.38 -14.89 12.78
C ILE A 7 -8.50 -14.79 11.73
N GLY A 8 -9.69 -15.35 12.02
CA GLY A 8 -10.84 -15.27 11.12
C GLY A 8 -11.26 -13.83 10.83
N LEU A 9 -11.30 -12.97 11.86
CA LEU A 9 -11.58 -11.55 11.73
C LEU A 9 -10.54 -10.84 10.87
N ALA A 10 -9.26 -11.13 11.11
CA ALA A 10 -8.15 -10.56 10.34
C ALA A 10 -8.19 -10.98 8.87
N CYS A 11 -8.48 -12.27 8.59
CA CYS A 11 -8.68 -12.78 7.22
C CYS A 11 -9.84 -12.10 6.52
N PHE A 12 -10.95 -11.90 7.24
CA PHE A 12 -12.13 -11.23 6.68
C PHE A 12 -11.84 -9.75 6.35
N ALA A 13 -11.22 -9.03 7.28
CA ALA A 13 -10.82 -7.64 7.04
C ALA A 13 -9.81 -7.50 5.88
N ALA A 14 -8.96 -8.52 5.66
CA ALA A 14 -8.00 -8.57 4.57
C ALA A 14 -8.66 -8.60 3.16
N ILE A 15 -9.98 -8.85 3.06
CA ILE A 15 -10.73 -8.65 1.81
C ILE A 15 -10.59 -7.19 1.33
N GLY A 16 -10.47 -6.22 2.22
CA GLY A 16 -10.21 -4.83 1.82
C GLY A 16 -8.84 -4.62 1.15
N SER A 17 -7.81 -5.35 1.60
CA SER A 17 -6.52 -5.39 0.92
C SER A 17 -6.58 -6.17 -0.41
N PHE A 18 -7.37 -7.23 -0.47
CA PHE A 18 -7.65 -7.95 -1.72
C PHE A 18 -8.30 -7.02 -2.75
N LEU A 19 -9.27 -6.18 -2.36
CA LEU A 19 -9.90 -5.20 -3.26
C LEU A 19 -8.88 -4.23 -3.84
N PHE A 20 -7.92 -3.76 -3.05
CA PHE A 20 -6.83 -2.92 -3.56
C PHE A 20 -6.08 -3.62 -4.71
N GLY A 21 -5.66 -4.87 -4.51
CA GLY A 21 -4.96 -5.63 -5.55
C GLY A 21 -5.83 -5.90 -6.77
N TYR A 22 -7.09 -6.28 -6.56
CA TYR A 22 -8.02 -6.58 -7.63
C TYR A 22 -8.32 -5.35 -8.50
N ASP A 23 -8.70 -4.21 -7.89
CA ASP A 23 -9.01 -2.96 -8.59
C ASP A 23 -7.81 -2.39 -9.36
N SER A 24 -6.60 -2.57 -8.80
CA SER A 24 -5.37 -2.15 -9.47
C SER A 24 -5.03 -3.06 -10.65
N GLY A 25 -5.26 -4.37 -10.54
CA GLY A 25 -4.90 -5.35 -11.57
C GLY A 25 -5.91 -5.51 -12.69
N VAL A 26 -7.21 -5.29 -12.42
CA VAL A 26 -8.29 -5.61 -13.36
C VAL A 26 -8.20 -4.86 -14.69
N MET A 27 -7.69 -3.63 -14.67
CA MET A 27 -7.58 -2.83 -15.90
C MET A 27 -6.54 -3.36 -16.88
N THR A 28 -5.55 -4.12 -16.43
CA THR A 28 -4.53 -4.74 -17.30
C THR A 28 -5.17 -5.60 -18.38
N ASP A 29 -6.17 -6.40 -18.03
CA ASP A 29 -6.87 -7.27 -18.97
C ASP A 29 -8.00 -6.54 -19.69
N VAL A 30 -8.68 -5.62 -19.02
CA VAL A 30 -9.77 -4.82 -19.63
C VAL A 30 -9.25 -3.99 -20.80
N ILE A 31 -8.09 -3.32 -20.66
CA ILE A 31 -7.49 -2.53 -21.75
C ILE A 31 -7.02 -3.37 -22.93
N ALA A 32 -6.71 -4.65 -22.71
CA ALA A 32 -6.32 -5.59 -23.76
C ALA A 32 -7.54 -6.08 -24.58
N SER A 33 -8.78 -5.88 -24.09
CA SER A 33 -9.99 -6.30 -24.80
C SER A 33 -10.26 -5.44 -26.03
N LYS A 34 -10.32 -6.08 -27.21
CA LYS A 34 -10.69 -5.41 -28.47
C LYS A 34 -12.09 -4.79 -28.41
N HIS A 35 -13.03 -5.49 -27.75
CA HIS A 35 -14.38 -4.94 -27.57
C HIS A 35 -14.36 -3.63 -26.76
N PHE A 36 -13.55 -3.57 -25.68
CA PHE A 36 -13.39 -2.36 -24.88
C PHE A 36 -12.81 -1.21 -25.69
N GLN A 37 -11.74 -1.49 -26.45
CA GLN A 37 -11.08 -0.49 -27.29
C GLN A 37 -12.03 0.07 -28.35
N ASN A 38 -12.77 -0.78 -29.05
CA ASN A 38 -13.76 -0.38 -30.06
C ASN A 38 -14.96 0.36 -29.44
N TYR A 39 -15.38 -0.04 -28.23
CA TYR A 39 -16.56 0.55 -27.57
C TYR A 39 -16.32 1.98 -27.11
N PHE A 40 -15.11 2.29 -26.64
CA PHE A 40 -14.71 3.61 -26.17
C PHE A 40 -13.87 4.41 -27.20
N ASP A 41 -13.77 3.90 -28.43
CA ASP A 41 -12.98 4.50 -29.53
C ASP A 41 -11.54 4.85 -29.06
N THR A 42 -10.84 3.86 -28.54
CA THR A 42 -9.52 4.02 -27.96
C THR A 42 -8.55 2.93 -28.42
N THR A 43 -7.25 3.18 -28.25
CA THR A 43 -6.19 2.20 -28.47
C THR A 43 -5.50 1.90 -27.12
N SER A 44 -4.82 0.76 -27.01
CA SER A 44 -4.13 0.35 -25.78
C SER A 44 -3.09 1.36 -25.28
N THR A 45 -2.55 2.18 -26.17
CA THR A 45 -1.53 3.21 -25.88
C THR A 45 -2.09 4.62 -25.77
N SER A 46 -3.40 4.83 -25.94
CA SER A 46 -4.01 6.15 -25.95
C SER A 46 -3.95 6.85 -24.58
N SER A 47 -3.98 8.18 -24.59
CA SER A 47 -4.09 9.00 -23.38
C SER A 47 -5.35 8.72 -22.57
N ILE A 48 -6.41 8.18 -23.20
CA ILE A 48 -7.65 7.74 -22.55
C ILE A 48 -7.38 6.60 -21.57
N ILE A 49 -6.57 5.63 -21.97
CA ILE A 49 -6.16 4.51 -21.07
C ILE A 49 -5.37 5.04 -19.88
N GLY A 50 -4.45 5.99 -20.14
CA GLY A 50 -3.75 6.70 -19.07
C GLY A 50 -4.73 7.40 -18.13
N ALA A 51 -5.73 8.10 -18.64
CA ALA A 51 -6.75 8.79 -17.87
C ALA A 51 -7.60 7.82 -17.00
N ILE A 52 -7.95 6.65 -17.53
CA ILE A 52 -8.70 5.62 -16.79
C ILE A 52 -7.89 5.11 -15.57
N ASN A 53 -6.59 4.87 -15.74
CA ASN A 53 -5.74 4.41 -14.64
C ASN A 53 -5.34 5.55 -13.68
N SER A 54 -5.07 6.74 -14.20
CA SER A 54 -4.68 7.89 -13.37
C SER A 54 -5.84 8.42 -12.52
N THR A 55 -7.08 8.40 -13.00
CA THR A 55 -8.26 8.79 -12.22
C THR A 55 -8.50 7.87 -11.03
N PHE A 56 -8.24 6.57 -11.17
CA PHE A 56 -8.27 5.64 -10.05
C PHE A 56 -7.22 6.00 -8.98
N SER A 57 -5.97 6.13 -9.38
CA SER A 57 -4.89 6.50 -8.45
C SER A 57 -5.10 7.90 -7.86
N GLY A 58 -5.61 8.85 -8.65
CA GLY A 58 -5.98 10.19 -8.18
C GLY A 58 -7.09 10.17 -7.13
N GLY A 59 -8.11 9.33 -7.32
CA GLY A 59 -9.12 9.07 -6.29
C GLY A 59 -8.50 8.53 -5.00
N ALA A 60 -7.55 7.61 -5.12
CA ALA A 60 -6.88 7.01 -3.97
C ALA A 60 -5.99 7.99 -3.18
N VAL A 61 -5.45 9.04 -3.80
CA VAL A 61 -4.78 10.15 -3.09
C VAL A 61 -5.71 10.74 -2.02
N PHE A 62 -6.91 11.12 -2.43
CA PHE A 62 -7.89 11.71 -1.51
C PHE A 62 -8.38 10.71 -0.48
N GLY A 63 -8.64 9.46 -0.89
CA GLY A 63 -9.02 8.40 0.04
C GLY A 63 -7.99 8.16 1.14
N ALA A 64 -6.72 8.13 0.81
CA ALA A 64 -5.63 7.96 1.77
C ALA A 64 -5.47 9.16 2.69
N LEU A 65 -5.50 10.39 2.16
CA LEU A 65 -5.36 11.62 2.95
C LEU A 65 -6.52 11.81 3.94
N PHE A 66 -7.75 11.53 3.52
CA PHE A 66 -8.92 11.65 4.39
C PHE A 66 -9.13 10.43 5.28
N GLY A 67 -8.51 9.29 4.96
CA GLY A 67 -8.68 8.02 5.67
C GLY A 67 -8.42 8.11 7.17
N GLY A 68 -7.36 8.79 7.57
CA GLY A 68 -7.04 9.02 8.99
C GLY A 68 -8.15 9.78 9.74
N VAL A 69 -8.63 10.88 9.15
CA VAL A 69 -9.69 11.71 9.76
C VAL A 69 -11.01 10.93 9.87
N ILE A 70 -11.36 10.17 8.84
CA ILE A 70 -12.58 9.35 8.83
C ILE A 70 -12.48 8.23 9.88
N MET A 71 -11.32 7.56 10.00
CA MET A 71 -11.08 6.53 11.01
C MET A 71 -11.18 7.06 12.44
N ASP A 72 -10.64 8.23 12.70
CA ASP A 72 -10.66 8.84 14.03
C ASP A 72 -12.07 9.28 14.44
N ARG A 73 -12.89 9.72 13.46
CA ARG A 73 -14.26 10.17 13.72
C ARG A 73 -15.25 9.02 13.86
N PHE A 74 -15.23 8.07 12.91
CA PHE A 74 -16.25 7.01 12.79
C PHE A 74 -15.82 5.66 13.34
N GLY A 75 -14.53 5.45 13.59
CA GLY A 75 -13.95 4.17 13.97
C GLY A 75 -13.46 3.37 12.76
N ARG A 76 -12.67 2.34 13.06
CA ARG A 76 -11.99 1.55 12.01
C ARG A 76 -12.97 0.68 11.27
N ARG A 77 -13.84 -0.03 11.99
CA ARG A 77 -14.88 -0.91 11.44
C ARG A 77 -15.79 -0.17 10.46
N LYS A 78 -16.35 0.97 10.91
CA LYS A 78 -17.27 1.75 10.06
C LYS A 78 -16.57 2.33 8.85
N THR A 79 -15.32 2.77 8.99
CA THR A 79 -14.52 3.29 7.88
C THR A 79 -14.29 2.24 6.81
N ILE A 80 -13.96 0.99 7.19
CA ILE A 80 -13.83 -0.12 6.24
C ILE A 80 -15.18 -0.41 5.58
N GLY A 81 -16.26 -0.46 6.33
CA GLY A 81 -17.61 -0.67 5.77
C GLY A 81 -18.03 0.41 4.78
N ILE A 82 -17.78 1.69 5.09
CA ILE A 82 -18.04 2.83 4.19
C ILE A 82 -17.15 2.72 2.93
N GLY A 83 -15.85 2.44 3.10
CA GLY A 83 -14.94 2.22 1.97
C GLY A 83 -15.42 1.10 1.05
N ALA A 84 -15.83 -0.04 1.62
CA ALA A 84 -16.35 -1.17 0.87
C ALA A 84 -17.67 -0.84 0.14
N ALA A 85 -18.58 -0.10 0.76
CA ALA A 85 -19.82 0.38 0.11
C ALA A 85 -19.52 1.30 -1.07
N ILE A 86 -18.61 2.27 -0.90
CA ILE A 86 -18.18 3.18 -1.97
C ILE A 86 -17.50 2.40 -3.11
N CYS A 87 -16.67 1.39 -2.78
CA CYS A 87 -16.04 0.51 -3.76
C CYS A 87 -17.08 -0.25 -4.57
N THR A 88 -18.13 -0.78 -3.93
CA THR A 88 -19.23 -1.48 -4.61
C THR A 88 -19.93 -0.56 -5.61
N VAL A 89 -20.23 0.69 -5.22
CA VAL A 89 -20.83 1.68 -6.13
C VAL A 89 -19.90 1.98 -7.31
N GLY A 90 -18.60 2.18 -7.05
CA GLY A 90 -17.59 2.37 -8.10
C GLY A 90 -17.52 1.21 -9.08
N ALA A 91 -17.55 -0.03 -8.57
CA ALA A 91 -17.56 -1.26 -9.36
C ALA A 91 -18.78 -1.36 -10.29
N VAL A 92 -19.98 -1.10 -9.75
CA VAL A 92 -21.22 -1.12 -10.52
C VAL A 92 -21.21 -0.06 -11.62
N LEU A 93 -20.75 1.16 -11.31
CA LEU A 93 -20.64 2.24 -12.31
C LEU A 93 -19.67 1.89 -13.43
N GLN A 94 -18.52 1.28 -13.12
CA GLN A 94 -17.55 0.84 -14.12
C GLN A 94 -18.14 -0.27 -15.01
N ALA A 95 -18.74 -1.29 -14.42
CA ALA A 95 -19.31 -2.42 -15.15
C ALA A 95 -20.49 -2.01 -16.05
N ALA A 96 -21.29 -1.03 -15.61
CA ALA A 96 -22.44 -0.49 -16.33
C ALA A 96 -22.10 0.67 -17.27
N ALA A 97 -20.82 1.02 -17.44
CA ALA A 97 -20.43 2.20 -18.19
C ALA A 97 -20.90 2.16 -19.66
N TYR A 98 -21.63 3.21 -20.07
CA TYR A 98 -22.06 3.46 -21.44
C TYR A 98 -21.23 4.56 -22.13
N HIS A 99 -20.61 5.44 -21.33
CA HIS A 99 -19.78 6.54 -21.82
C HIS A 99 -18.47 6.58 -21.02
N LEU A 100 -17.42 7.09 -21.63
CA LEU A 100 -16.12 7.25 -21.00
C LEU A 100 -16.20 8.02 -19.67
N ALA A 101 -17.01 9.09 -19.60
CA ALA A 101 -17.19 9.87 -18.38
C ALA A 101 -17.71 9.02 -17.21
N MET A 102 -18.65 8.09 -17.46
CA MET A 102 -19.14 7.17 -16.42
C MET A 102 -18.05 6.21 -15.94
N MET A 103 -17.22 5.71 -16.84
CA MET A 103 -16.04 4.90 -16.52
C MET A 103 -15.08 5.67 -15.60
N LEU A 104 -14.72 6.90 -15.98
CA LEU A 104 -13.79 7.76 -15.22
C LEU A 104 -14.34 8.09 -13.83
N ILE A 105 -15.62 8.45 -13.72
CA ILE A 105 -16.27 8.69 -12.40
C ILE A 105 -16.26 7.42 -11.55
N GLY A 106 -16.58 6.26 -12.13
CA GLY A 106 -16.51 4.98 -11.44
C GLY A 106 -15.10 4.66 -10.94
N ARG A 107 -14.06 4.99 -11.74
CA ARG A 107 -12.65 4.83 -11.36
C ARG A 107 -12.25 5.77 -10.22
N ILE A 108 -12.68 7.03 -10.22
CA ILE A 108 -12.41 7.98 -9.12
C ILE A 108 -13.05 7.47 -7.82
N ILE A 109 -14.31 7.02 -7.88
CA ILE A 109 -15.05 6.52 -6.71
C ILE A 109 -14.39 5.24 -6.16
N ALA A 110 -14.05 4.28 -7.01
CA ALA A 110 -13.36 3.06 -6.60
C ALA A 110 -11.95 3.38 -6.06
N GLY A 111 -11.21 4.30 -6.69
CA GLY A 111 -9.92 4.76 -6.22
C GLY A 111 -10.00 5.38 -4.83
N PHE A 112 -10.95 6.29 -4.59
CA PHE A 112 -11.17 6.87 -3.26
C PHE A 112 -11.44 5.77 -2.21
N ALA A 113 -12.27 4.79 -2.54
CA ALA A 113 -12.55 3.66 -1.67
C ALA A 113 -11.29 2.85 -1.35
N VAL A 114 -10.49 2.51 -2.36
CA VAL A 114 -9.24 1.77 -2.19
C VAL A 114 -8.22 2.57 -1.39
N GLY A 115 -8.10 3.88 -1.61
CA GLY A 115 -7.27 4.75 -0.79
C GLY A 115 -7.67 4.70 0.69
N LEU A 116 -8.96 4.74 0.98
CA LEU A 116 -9.52 4.62 2.33
C LEU A 116 -9.24 3.25 2.96
N LEU A 117 -9.46 2.17 2.20
CA LEU A 117 -9.24 0.79 2.64
C LEU A 117 -7.75 0.50 2.87
N SER A 118 -6.86 1.03 2.04
CA SER A 118 -5.41 0.84 2.16
C SER A 118 -4.85 1.37 3.48
N MET A 119 -5.48 2.40 4.05
CA MET A 119 -5.13 2.96 5.35
C MET A 119 -5.84 2.26 6.51
N SER A 120 -7.13 1.94 6.36
CA SER A 120 -7.97 1.48 7.47
C SER A 120 -7.81 -0.01 7.77
N VAL A 121 -7.60 -0.87 6.77
CA VAL A 121 -7.51 -2.33 6.97
C VAL A 121 -6.27 -2.72 7.78
N PRO A 122 -5.04 -2.29 7.46
CA PRO A 122 -3.87 -2.63 8.26
C PRO A 122 -3.96 -2.11 9.71
N VAL A 123 -4.55 -0.93 9.90
CA VAL A 123 -4.77 -0.35 11.23
C VAL A 123 -5.75 -1.22 12.02
N TYR A 124 -6.91 -1.57 11.46
CA TYR A 124 -7.87 -2.46 12.10
C TYR A 124 -7.26 -3.79 12.49
N GLN A 125 -6.50 -4.40 11.58
CA GLN A 125 -5.83 -5.67 11.82
C GLN A 125 -4.77 -5.58 12.94
N SER A 126 -3.94 -4.53 12.92
CA SER A 126 -2.89 -4.33 13.93
C SER A 126 -3.45 -4.05 15.34
N GLU A 127 -4.60 -3.34 15.43
CA GLU A 127 -5.27 -3.03 16.69
C GLU A 127 -6.10 -4.21 17.25
N CYS A 128 -6.54 -5.14 16.39
CA CYS A 128 -7.22 -6.36 16.80
C CYS A 128 -6.27 -7.52 17.08
N ALA A 129 -5.03 -7.46 16.55
CA ALA A 129 -4.05 -8.53 16.69
C ALA A 129 -3.44 -8.57 18.11
N SER A 130 -3.23 -9.77 18.62
CA SER A 130 -2.39 -9.93 19.81
C SER A 130 -0.92 -9.56 19.51
N PRO A 131 -0.16 -9.03 20.46
CA PRO A 131 1.24 -8.64 20.25
C PRO A 131 2.08 -9.76 19.59
N LYS A 132 1.85 -11.01 20.00
CA LYS A 132 2.56 -12.20 19.48
C LYS A 132 2.31 -12.45 17.97
N ASN A 133 1.13 -12.14 17.46
CA ASN A 133 0.71 -12.46 16.08
C ASN A 133 0.59 -11.23 15.18
N ARG A 134 0.89 -10.03 15.70
CA ARG A 134 0.71 -8.76 14.98
C ARG A 134 1.43 -8.73 13.64
N GLY A 135 2.69 -9.15 13.59
CA GLY A 135 3.50 -9.18 12.36
C GLY A 135 2.91 -10.08 11.29
N LEU A 136 2.45 -11.28 11.69
CA LEU A 136 1.80 -12.23 10.77
C LEU A 136 0.49 -11.64 10.21
N ILE A 137 -0.34 -11.05 11.06
CA ILE A 137 -1.65 -10.52 10.68
C ILE A 137 -1.51 -9.32 9.74
N VAL A 138 -0.58 -8.40 10.00
CA VAL A 138 -0.30 -7.26 9.12
C VAL A 138 0.34 -7.74 7.80
N GLY A 139 1.21 -8.76 7.85
CA GLY A 139 1.77 -9.40 6.66
C GLY A 139 0.69 -10.03 5.76
N LEU A 140 -0.39 -10.52 6.36
CA LEU A 140 -1.54 -11.09 5.63
C LEU A 140 -2.27 -10.03 4.79
N ALA A 141 -2.35 -8.77 5.24
CA ALA A 141 -2.90 -7.68 4.45
C ALA A 141 -2.09 -7.46 3.16
N GLN A 142 -0.78 -7.40 3.27
CA GLN A 142 0.10 -7.24 2.12
C GLN A 142 0.01 -8.43 1.16
N GLN A 143 -0.07 -9.65 1.70
CA GLN A 143 -0.22 -10.86 0.88
C GLN A 143 -1.55 -10.87 0.11
N MET A 144 -2.63 -10.39 0.72
CA MET A 144 -3.96 -10.34 0.08
C MET A 144 -4.04 -9.31 -1.05
N ILE A 145 -3.21 -8.25 -1.05
CA ILE A 145 -3.05 -7.39 -2.23
C ILE A 145 -2.55 -8.21 -3.41
N GLY A 146 -1.51 -9.02 -3.21
CA GLY A 146 -0.99 -9.91 -4.24
C GLY A 146 -2.01 -10.93 -4.75
N VAL A 147 -2.79 -11.52 -3.85
CA VAL A 147 -3.90 -12.44 -4.22
C VAL A 147 -4.96 -11.71 -5.05
N GLY A 148 -5.24 -10.44 -4.75
CA GLY A 148 -6.13 -9.59 -5.56
C GLY A 148 -5.64 -9.45 -7.01
N PHE A 149 -4.36 -9.16 -7.21
CA PHE A 149 -3.74 -9.11 -8.55
C PHE A 149 -3.84 -10.46 -9.28
N ILE A 150 -3.58 -11.58 -8.59
CA ILE A 150 -3.73 -12.91 -9.17
C ILE A 150 -5.17 -13.13 -9.65
N VAL A 151 -6.14 -12.94 -8.76
CA VAL A 151 -7.54 -13.22 -9.08
C VAL A 151 -8.05 -12.30 -10.18
N SER A 152 -7.71 -11.00 -10.18
CA SER A 152 -8.12 -10.07 -11.24
C SER A 152 -7.65 -10.53 -12.61
N THR A 153 -6.38 -10.93 -12.75
CA THR A 153 -5.81 -11.35 -14.03
C THR A 153 -6.38 -12.70 -14.49
N TRP A 154 -6.57 -13.67 -13.58
CA TRP A 154 -7.18 -14.95 -13.97
C TRP A 154 -8.68 -14.82 -14.31
N VAL A 155 -9.42 -13.92 -13.66
CA VAL A 155 -10.80 -13.57 -14.04
C VAL A 155 -10.81 -12.90 -15.42
N GLY A 156 -9.87 -11.97 -15.68
CA GLY A 156 -9.69 -11.33 -16.98
C GLY A 156 -9.33 -12.35 -18.07
N TYR A 157 -8.35 -13.21 -17.81
CA TYR A 157 -7.99 -14.29 -18.72
C TYR A 157 -9.19 -15.21 -19.06
N GLY A 158 -9.96 -15.60 -18.05
CA GLY A 158 -11.17 -16.38 -18.22
C GLY A 158 -12.24 -15.68 -19.08
N SER A 159 -12.45 -14.38 -18.87
CA SER A 159 -13.42 -13.61 -19.64
C SER A 159 -13.05 -13.42 -21.11
N HIS A 160 -11.76 -13.43 -21.44
CA HIS A 160 -11.25 -13.36 -22.83
C HIS A 160 -11.44 -14.65 -23.65
N HIS A 161 -12.00 -15.72 -23.07
CA HIS A 161 -12.44 -16.87 -23.84
C HIS A 161 -13.76 -16.64 -24.55
N MET A 162 -14.50 -15.59 -24.18
CA MET A 162 -15.71 -15.15 -24.90
C MET A 162 -15.33 -14.47 -26.24
N PRO A 163 -16.23 -14.47 -27.22
CA PRO A 163 -15.99 -13.81 -28.50
C PRO A 163 -15.61 -12.33 -28.35
N ASP A 164 -14.74 -11.82 -29.23
CA ASP A 164 -14.28 -10.43 -29.25
C ASP A 164 -15.42 -9.40 -29.49
N THR A 165 -16.61 -9.86 -29.88
CA THR A 165 -17.82 -9.06 -30.03
C THR A 165 -18.62 -8.91 -28.71
N SER A 166 -18.21 -9.63 -27.66
CA SER A 166 -18.96 -9.66 -26.40
C SER A 166 -18.43 -8.64 -25.40
N SER A 167 -19.32 -7.79 -24.89
CA SER A 167 -19.01 -6.88 -23.78
C SER A 167 -18.66 -7.59 -22.47
N PHE A 168 -18.95 -8.90 -22.39
CA PHE A 168 -18.63 -9.73 -21.23
C PHE A 168 -17.14 -9.72 -20.91
N GLN A 169 -16.26 -9.65 -21.94
CA GLN A 169 -14.81 -9.64 -21.78
C GLN A 169 -14.31 -8.59 -20.78
N TRP A 170 -14.89 -7.39 -20.75
CA TRP A 170 -14.47 -6.31 -19.89
C TRP A 170 -15.48 -5.97 -18.77
N ARG A 171 -16.79 -6.17 -19.02
CA ARG A 171 -17.82 -5.86 -17.99
C ARG A 171 -17.80 -6.86 -16.84
N PHE A 172 -17.58 -8.14 -17.13
CA PHE A 172 -17.56 -9.16 -16.09
C PHE A 172 -16.41 -8.99 -15.09
N PRO A 173 -15.13 -8.81 -15.48
CA PRO A 173 -14.06 -8.51 -14.53
C PRO A 173 -14.34 -7.27 -13.66
N LEU A 174 -14.90 -6.21 -14.24
CA LEU A 174 -15.26 -5.00 -13.51
C LEU A 174 -16.46 -5.22 -12.57
N ALA A 175 -17.45 -6.03 -12.98
CA ALA A 175 -18.58 -6.37 -12.12
C ALA A 175 -18.19 -7.29 -10.95
N PHE A 176 -17.24 -8.21 -11.18
CA PHE A 176 -16.82 -9.17 -10.18
C PHE A 176 -16.33 -8.52 -8.89
N GLN A 177 -15.65 -7.37 -8.98
CA GLN A 177 -15.16 -6.64 -7.80
C GLN A 177 -16.29 -6.16 -6.87
N ALA A 178 -17.52 -6.02 -7.38
CA ALA A 178 -18.67 -5.67 -6.57
C ALA A 178 -19.03 -6.76 -5.55
N PHE A 179 -18.76 -8.04 -5.87
CA PHE A 179 -19.06 -9.15 -4.98
C PHE A 179 -18.21 -9.13 -3.68
N PRO A 180 -16.85 -9.14 -3.72
CA PRO A 180 -16.06 -9.10 -2.51
C PRO A 180 -16.21 -7.76 -1.76
N SER A 181 -16.46 -6.64 -2.45
CA SER A 181 -16.69 -5.36 -1.78
C SER A 181 -18.02 -5.31 -1.05
N ALA A 182 -19.10 -5.84 -1.63
CA ALA A 182 -20.39 -5.98 -0.96
C ALA A 182 -20.31 -6.96 0.23
N LEU A 183 -19.60 -8.08 0.05
CA LEU A 183 -19.37 -9.05 1.12
C LEU A 183 -18.64 -8.40 2.30
N LEU A 184 -17.58 -7.63 2.03
CA LEU A 184 -16.85 -6.89 3.06
C LEU A 184 -17.76 -5.87 3.76
N CYS A 185 -18.52 -5.08 3.00
CA CYS A 185 -19.45 -4.08 3.54
C CYS A 185 -20.45 -4.72 4.50
N LEU A 186 -21.13 -5.79 4.08
CA LEU A 186 -22.10 -6.49 4.89
C LEU A 186 -21.47 -7.14 6.13
N GLY A 187 -20.33 -7.81 5.96
CA GLY A 187 -19.67 -8.49 7.07
C GLY A 187 -19.13 -7.51 8.15
N MET A 188 -18.74 -6.31 7.76
CA MET A 188 -18.34 -5.28 8.71
C MET A 188 -19.46 -4.85 9.67
N LEU A 189 -20.73 -5.14 9.35
CA LEU A 189 -21.84 -4.87 10.27
C LEU A 189 -21.81 -5.78 11.51
N TRP A 190 -21.28 -6.99 11.40
CA TRP A 190 -21.24 -7.97 12.51
C TRP A 190 -19.88 -8.04 13.23
N LEU A 191 -18.83 -7.48 12.64
CA LEU A 191 -17.51 -7.46 13.28
C LEU A 191 -17.45 -6.41 14.41
N PRO A 192 -16.65 -6.62 15.46
CA PRO A 192 -16.48 -5.64 16.54
C PRO A 192 -15.66 -4.43 16.07
N GLU A 193 -15.82 -3.30 16.76
CA GLU A 193 -14.88 -2.20 16.65
C GLU A 193 -13.57 -2.53 17.39
N THR A 194 -12.46 -1.84 17.09
CA THR A 194 -11.19 -2.12 17.75
C THR A 194 -11.21 -1.71 19.22
N PRO A 195 -10.58 -2.49 20.13
CA PRO A 195 -10.50 -2.14 21.55
C PRO A 195 -9.88 -0.76 21.75
N ARG A 196 -8.82 -0.44 21.01
CA ARG A 196 -8.11 0.84 21.08
C ARG A 196 -9.01 2.02 20.74
N HIS A 197 -9.85 1.92 19.70
CA HIS A 197 -10.78 2.99 19.34
C HIS A 197 -11.87 3.18 20.40
N LEU A 198 -12.42 2.09 20.95
CA LEU A 198 -13.45 2.16 21.99
C LEU A 198 -12.91 2.84 23.26
N ILE A 199 -11.72 2.47 23.70
CA ILE A 199 -11.04 3.08 24.85
C ILE A 199 -10.73 4.57 24.57
N ALA A 200 -10.27 4.90 23.36
CA ALA A 200 -9.99 6.29 22.95
C ALA A 200 -11.24 7.18 22.97
N LYS A 201 -12.45 6.60 22.84
CA LYS A 201 -13.76 7.27 22.93
C LYS A 201 -14.38 7.18 24.32
N ASP A 202 -13.61 6.79 25.34
CA ASP A 202 -14.04 6.62 26.72
C ASP A 202 -15.14 5.54 26.92
N GLN A 203 -15.31 4.62 25.94
CA GLN A 203 -16.21 3.47 26.03
C GLN A 203 -15.45 2.28 26.65
N LEU A 204 -15.07 2.43 27.93
CA LEU A 204 -14.17 1.51 28.61
C LEU A 204 -14.72 0.08 28.73
N ASP A 205 -16.02 -0.06 29.06
CA ASP A 205 -16.67 -1.36 29.22
C ASP A 205 -16.74 -2.14 27.90
N ASP A 206 -17.07 -1.45 26.80
CA ASP A 206 -17.13 -2.08 25.48
C ASP A 206 -15.72 -2.40 24.95
N GLY A 207 -14.74 -1.56 25.28
CA GLY A 207 -13.33 -1.82 25.02
C GLY A 207 -12.83 -3.09 25.70
N MET A 208 -13.14 -3.23 27.00
CA MET A 208 -12.81 -4.44 27.78
C MET A 208 -13.52 -5.70 27.23
N LYS A 209 -14.82 -5.61 26.93
CA LYS A 209 -15.58 -6.72 26.33
C LYS A 209 -14.98 -7.16 24.99
N THR A 210 -14.61 -6.20 24.15
CA THR A 210 -14.01 -6.49 22.84
C THR A 210 -12.63 -7.11 22.98
N LEU A 211 -11.78 -6.58 23.85
CA LEU A 211 -10.46 -7.14 24.13
C LEU A 211 -10.55 -8.58 24.61
N ARG A 212 -11.49 -8.85 25.55
CA ARG A 212 -11.78 -10.20 26.04
C ARG A 212 -12.26 -11.12 24.91
N LYS A 213 -13.17 -10.66 24.06
CA LYS A 213 -13.66 -11.43 22.91
C LYS A 213 -12.55 -11.83 21.94
N LEU A 214 -11.58 -10.95 21.73
CA LEU A 214 -10.48 -11.15 20.79
C LEU A 214 -9.35 -12.05 21.36
N HIS A 215 -9.06 -11.95 22.66
CA HIS A 215 -7.83 -12.51 23.20
C HIS A 215 -8.02 -13.50 24.37
N PHE A 216 -9.25 -13.65 24.88
CA PHE A 216 -9.48 -14.57 26.00
C PHE A 216 -9.30 -16.03 25.57
N ASP A 217 -8.44 -16.76 26.27
CA ASP A 217 -8.13 -18.17 26.03
C ASP A 217 -8.71 -19.13 27.08
N GLY A 218 -9.35 -18.59 28.11
CA GLY A 218 -9.94 -19.35 29.23
C GLY A 218 -9.20 -19.18 30.56
N SER A 219 -7.97 -18.68 30.54
CA SER A 219 -7.10 -18.58 31.75
C SER A 219 -6.34 -17.25 31.92
N ASN A 220 -6.34 -16.38 30.89
CA ASN A 220 -5.46 -15.20 30.82
C ASN A 220 -6.14 -13.88 31.24
N GLU A 221 -7.07 -13.89 32.19
CA GLU A 221 -7.82 -12.70 32.61
C GLU A 221 -6.90 -11.58 33.14
N ASP A 222 -5.84 -11.92 33.88
CA ASP A 222 -4.91 -10.93 34.42
C ASP A 222 -4.08 -10.27 33.32
N TRP A 223 -3.72 -11.02 32.29
CA TRP A 223 -3.07 -10.48 31.10
C TRP A 223 -4.00 -9.51 30.35
N ILE A 224 -5.29 -9.83 30.20
CA ILE A 224 -6.28 -8.95 29.55
C ILE A 224 -6.42 -7.62 30.30
N LYS A 225 -6.44 -7.67 31.64
CA LYS A 225 -6.50 -6.45 32.47
C LYS A 225 -5.24 -5.61 32.33
N ALA A 226 -4.08 -6.27 32.29
CA ALA A 226 -2.79 -5.60 32.10
C ALA A 226 -2.72 -4.92 30.72
N GLU A 227 -3.07 -5.63 29.65
CA GLU A 227 -3.13 -5.10 28.28
C GLU A 227 -4.11 -3.91 28.16
N PHE A 228 -5.29 -4.04 28.79
CA PHE A 228 -6.26 -2.93 28.82
C PHE A 228 -5.71 -1.67 29.47
N ASN A 229 -5.04 -1.82 30.62
CA ASN A 229 -4.44 -0.69 31.32
C ASN A 229 -3.27 -0.09 30.54
N GLU A 230 -2.46 -0.92 29.89
CA GLU A 230 -1.38 -0.47 29.00
C GLU A 230 -1.92 0.33 27.81
N ILE A 231 -2.97 -0.18 27.13
CA ILE A 231 -3.63 0.55 26.04
C ILE A 231 -4.17 1.91 26.53
N LYS A 232 -4.81 1.94 27.70
CA LYS A 232 -5.37 3.17 28.27
C LYS A 232 -4.27 4.19 28.59
N LEU A 233 -3.21 3.78 29.29
CA LEU A 233 -2.08 4.64 29.61
C LEU A 233 -1.40 5.18 28.36
N THR A 234 -1.20 4.32 27.37
CA THR A 234 -0.63 4.71 26.08
C THR A 234 -1.51 5.75 25.38
N LEU A 235 -2.82 5.54 25.33
CA LEU A 235 -3.76 6.48 24.70
C LEU A 235 -3.82 7.84 25.42
N ASP A 236 -3.73 7.84 26.75
CA ASP A 236 -3.71 9.08 27.52
C ASP A 236 -2.40 9.86 27.28
N ALA A 237 -1.27 9.17 27.20
CA ALA A 237 0.00 9.76 26.80
C ALA A 237 -0.06 10.24 25.34
N GLU A 238 -0.72 9.50 24.45
CA GLU A 238 -0.96 9.87 23.07
C GLU A 238 -1.78 11.15 22.93
N LYS A 239 -2.87 11.25 23.64
CA LYS A 239 -3.72 12.46 23.64
C LYS A 239 -2.93 13.68 24.10
N ALA A 240 -2.07 13.51 25.11
CA ALA A 240 -1.23 14.58 25.63
C ALA A 240 -0.10 14.99 24.66
N ALA A 241 0.46 14.03 23.92
CA ALA A 241 1.61 14.25 23.03
C ALA A 241 1.25 14.53 21.56
N THR A 242 0.00 14.22 21.12
CA THR A 242 -0.39 14.39 19.71
C THR A 242 -0.41 15.86 19.32
N ALA A 243 0.42 16.21 18.35
CA ALA A 243 0.53 17.56 17.83
C ALA A 243 -0.73 17.97 17.02
N PRO A 244 -1.32 19.14 17.27
CA PRO A 244 -2.50 19.60 16.57
C PRO A 244 -2.19 20.02 15.13
N GLY A 245 -3.13 19.70 14.20
CA GLY A 245 -3.08 20.16 12.82
C GLY A 245 -2.11 19.38 11.92
N TRP A 246 -2.12 19.70 10.63
CA TRP A 246 -1.26 19.09 9.59
C TRP A 246 0.05 19.85 9.41
N LEU A 247 0.03 21.17 9.60
CA LEU A 247 1.18 22.03 9.29
C LEU A 247 2.35 21.86 10.25
N ILE A 248 2.11 21.35 11.45
CA ILE A 248 3.15 21.18 12.45
C ILE A 248 4.23 20.18 12.03
N MET A 249 3.86 19.14 11.22
CA MET A 249 4.82 18.16 10.74
C MET A 249 5.87 18.79 9.79
N PHE A 250 5.59 19.95 9.20
CA PHE A 250 6.52 20.70 8.34
C PHE A 250 7.31 21.76 9.11
N LYS A 251 6.80 22.25 10.25
CA LYS A 251 7.44 23.28 11.06
C LYS A 251 8.63 22.72 11.87
N VAL A 252 8.46 21.53 12.46
CA VAL A 252 9.51 20.91 13.30
C VAL A 252 10.57 20.25 12.41
N PRO A 253 11.86 20.67 12.46
CA PRO A 253 12.89 20.20 11.53
C PRO A 253 13.11 18.69 11.59
N GLN A 254 13.10 18.07 12.77
CA GLN A 254 13.25 16.62 12.96
C GLN A 254 12.10 15.86 12.32
N TRP A 255 10.86 16.29 12.54
CA TRP A 255 9.67 15.68 11.98
C TRP A 255 9.58 15.85 10.48
N ARG A 256 9.95 17.02 9.97
CA ARG A 256 10.05 17.31 8.53
C ARG A 256 11.03 16.36 7.85
N LYS A 257 12.21 16.11 8.46
CA LYS A 257 13.20 15.16 7.92
C LYS A 257 12.65 13.74 7.84
N ARG A 258 11.98 13.27 8.90
CA ARG A 258 11.37 11.93 8.97
C ARG A 258 10.21 11.80 8.00
N LEU A 259 9.34 12.82 7.91
CA LEU A 259 8.26 12.89 6.93
C LEU A 259 8.80 12.83 5.51
N MET A 260 9.87 13.57 5.22
CA MET A 260 10.52 13.55 3.90
C MET A 260 11.07 12.16 3.57
N LEU A 261 11.77 11.49 4.49
CA LEU A 261 12.30 10.15 4.25
C LEU A 261 11.19 9.11 4.06
N GLY A 262 10.11 9.19 4.86
CA GLY A 262 8.95 8.31 4.70
C GLY A 262 8.18 8.56 3.40
N THR A 263 8.12 9.80 2.94
CA THR A 263 7.54 10.12 1.63
C THR A 263 8.45 9.66 0.50
N LEU A 264 9.77 9.89 0.61
CA LEU A 264 10.75 9.49 -0.41
C LEU A 264 10.80 7.97 -0.61
N VAL A 265 10.68 7.14 0.44
CA VAL A 265 10.66 5.69 0.24
C VAL A 265 9.46 5.25 -0.59
N GLN A 266 8.31 5.91 -0.43
CA GLN A 266 7.12 5.65 -1.25
C GLN A 266 7.30 6.15 -2.69
N VAL A 267 7.93 7.32 -2.88
CA VAL A 267 8.31 7.82 -4.21
C VAL A 267 9.26 6.84 -4.90
N PHE A 268 10.29 6.37 -4.20
CA PHE A 268 11.27 5.42 -4.75
C PHE A 268 10.61 4.09 -5.14
N THR A 269 9.60 3.66 -4.39
CA THR A 269 8.78 2.49 -4.73
C THR A 269 8.14 2.65 -6.13
N GLN A 270 7.65 3.84 -6.47
CA GLN A 270 7.08 4.11 -7.79
C GLN A 270 8.14 4.16 -8.90
N PHE A 271 9.32 4.69 -8.58
CA PHE A 271 10.45 4.77 -9.52
C PHE A 271 11.19 3.43 -9.73
N THR A 272 10.83 2.37 -9.02
CA THR A 272 11.24 0.99 -9.42
C THR A 272 10.65 0.56 -10.76
N GLY A 273 9.61 1.24 -11.24
CA GLY A 273 8.88 0.88 -12.45
C GLY A 273 7.81 -0.21 -12.24
N ILE A 274 7.67 -0.76 -11.03
CA ILE A 274 6.77 -1.91 -10.77
C ILE A 274 5.32 -1.64 -11.14
N ASN A 275 4.81 -0.43 -10.87
CA ASN A 275 3.43 -0.09 -11.19
C ASN A 275 3.22 0.07 -12.69
N VAL A 276 4.19 0.64 -13.40
CA VAL A 276 4.13 0.75 -14.86
C VAL A 276 4.11 -0.66 -15.49
N ILE A 277 4.98 -1.55 -15.03
CA ILE A 277 4.99 -2.94 -15.47
C ILE A 277 3.65 -3.61 -15.12
N GLY A 278 3.17 -3.47 -13.89
CA GLY A 278 1.94 -4.10 -13.42
C GLY A 278 0.69 -3.68 -14.20
N TYR A 279 0.53 -2.38 -14.50
CA TYR A 279 -0.64 -1.86 -15.21
C TYR A 279 -0.57 -2.05 -16.73
N TYR A 280 0.64 -2.03 -17.31
CA TYR A 280 0.84 -2.01 -18.77
C TYR A 280 1.63 -3.22 -19.28
N GLN A 281 1.75 -4.29 -18.50
CA GLN A 281 2.47 -5.50 -18.87
C GLN A 281 1.97 -6.12 -20.19
N THR A 282 0.67 -6.10 -20.45
CA THR A 282 0.10 -6.60 -21.70
C THR A 282 0.61 -5.84 -22.91
N ILE A 283 0.75 -4.53 -22.83
CA ILE A 283 1.34 -3.68 -23.88
C ILE A 283 2.82 -3.99 -24.05
N MET A 284 3.55 -4.20 -22.94
CA MET A 284 4.97 -4.56 -22.99
C MET A 284 5.18 -5.92 -23.64
N TYR A 285 4.34 -6.92 -23.34
CA TYR A 285 4.41 -8.25 -23.96
C TYR A 285 4.05 -8.21 -25.45
N GLU A 286 3.09 -7.39 -25.87
CA GLU A 286 2.78 -7.18 -27.30
C GLU A 286 3.98 -6.64 -28.07
N ARG A 287 4.72 -5.71 -27.49
CA ARG A 287 5.98 -5.19 -28.08
C ARG A 287 7.07 -6.24 -28.19
N LEU A 288 7.09 -7.22 -27.29
CA LEU A 288 7.97 -8.37 -27.34
C LEU A 288 7.47 -9.46 -28.30
N GLY A 289 6.40 -9.21 -29.06
CA GLY A 289 5.83 -10.17 -30.02
C GLY A 289 4.94 -11.24 -29.40
N ILE A 290 4.54 -11.10 -28.12
CA ILE A 290 3.62 -12.02 -27.45
C ILE A 290 2.22 -11.42 -27.48
N THR A 291 1.34 -11.98 -28.31
CA THR A 291 0.00 -11.44 -28.58
C THR A 291 -1.12 -12.41 -28.17
N GLY A 292 -2.34 -11.88 -28.12
CA GLY A 292 -3.56 -12.66 -27.89
C GLY A 292 -3.64 -13.32 -26.53
N LYS A 293 -4.22 -14.51 -26.46
CA LYS A 293 -4.44 -15.25 -25.20
C LYS A 293 -3.15 -15.61 -24.47
N THR A 294 -2.05 -15.81 -25.21
CA THR A 294 -0.73 -16.10 -24.61
C THR A 294 -0.21 -14.92 -23.81
N ASN A 295 -0.45 -13.68 -24.25
CA ASN A 295 -0.10 -12.46 -23.54
C ASN A 295 -0.77 -12.43 -22.14
N LEU A 296 -2.07 -12.68 -22.09
CA LEU A 296 -2.85 -12.69 -20.83
C LEU A 296 -2.45 -13.87 -19.92
N LEU A 297 -2.10 -15.03 -20.51
CA LEU A 297 -1.58 -16.15 -19.74
C LEU A 297 -0.25 -15.81 -19.06
N VAL A 298 0.67 -15.17 -19.79
CA VAL A 298 1.96 -14.72 -19.26
C VAL A 298 1.75 -13.69 -18.16
N ALA A 299 0.79 -12.76 -18.34
CA ALA A 299 0.39 -11.80 -17.30
C ALA A 299 -0.16 -12.48 -16.04
N GLY A 300 -0.97 -13.53 -16.19
CA GLY A 300 -1.47 -14.34 -15.07
C GLY A 300 -0.35 -15.00 -14.28
N ILE A 301 0.63 -15.60 -14.97
CA ILE A 301 1.80 -16.24 -14.35
C ILE A 301 2.68 -15.18 -13.66
N TYR A 302 2.89 -14.02 -14.30
CA TYR A 302 3.65 -12.90 -13.74
C TYR A 302 3.06 -12.47 -12.38
N ASN A 303 1.75 -12.26 -12.30
CA ASN A 303 1.10 -11.83 -11.07
C ASN A 303 1.12 -12.89 -9.96
N CYS A 304 1.38 -14.17 -10.27
CA CYS A 304 1.60 -15.20 -9.26
C CYS A 304 2.99 -15.12 -8.62
N THR A 305 4.01 -14.64 -9.34
CA THR A 305 5.40 -14.67 -8.87
C THR A 305 5.66 -13.68 -7.71
N GLY A 306 5.07 -12.50 -7.76
CA GLY A 306 5.21 -11.48 -6.71
C GLY A 306 4.76 -11.96 -5.33
N PRO A 307 3.52 -12.43 -5.16
CA PRO A 307 3.01 -12.93 -3.88
C PRO A 307 3.78 -14.14 -3.36
N ILE A 308 4.24 -15.04 -4.22
CA ILE A 308 5.08 -16.18 -3.81
C ILE A 308 6.42 -15.68 -3.25
N ALA A 309 7.08 -14.76 -3.94
CA ALA A 309 8.32 -14.16 -3.49
C ALA A 309 8.14 -13.36 -2.19
N ASN A 310 7.03 -12.61 -2.06
CA ASN A 310 6.71 -11.86 -0.86
C ASN A 310 6.46 -12.77 0.35
N LEU A 311 5.74 -13.89 0.16
CA LEU A 311 5.52 -14.87 1.21
C LEU A 311 6.86 -15.46 1.69
N PHE A 312 7.75 -15.79 0.77
CA PHE A 312 9.10 -16.25 1.10
C PHE A 312 9.88 -15.17 1.88
N PHE A 313 9.82 -13.92 1.46
CA PHE A 313 10.51 -12.83 2.13
C PHE A 313 10.00 -12.64 3.58
N ILE A 314 8.69 -12.57 3.78
CA ILE A 314 8.10 -12.36 5.10
C ILE A 314 8.46 -13.51 6.05
N THR A 315 8.45 -14.75 5.55
CA THR A 315 8.68 -15.94 6.39
C THR A 315 10.14 -16.13 6.77
N PHE A 316 11.09 -15.86 5.85
CA PHE A 316 12.49 -16.27 6.04
C PHE A 316 13.49 -15.11 6.13
N ILE A 317 13.17 -13.94 5.59
CA ILE A 317 14.15 -12.87 5.36
C ILE A 317 13.88 -11.61 6.18
N ALA A 318 12.63 -11.21 6.38
CA ALA A 318 12.24 -9.90 6.90
C ALA A 318 12.91 -9.53 8.23
N ASP A 319 12.97 -10.49 9.17
CA ASP A 319 13.56 -10.25 10.50
C ASP A 319 15.08 -10.41 10.54
N ARG A 320 15.68 -10.97 9.47
CA ARG A 320 17.12 -11.28 9.45
C ARG A 320 17.99 -10.20 8.83
N ILE A 321 17.52 -9.52 7.78
CA ILE A 321 18.36 -8.63 6.97
C ILE A 321 18.23 -7.15 7.36
N GLY A 322 17.13 -6.73 8.00
CA GLY A 322 16.87 -5.34 8.34
C GLY A 322 16.05 -4.62 7.25
N ARG A 323 16.07 -3.28 7.25
CA ARG A 323 15.24 -2.46 6.34
C ARG A 323 16.08 -1.77 5.27
N LYS A 324 17.18 -1.16 5.63
CA LYS A 324 18.03 -0.39 4.70
C LYS A 324 18.70 -1.29 3.65
N ARG A 325 19.24 -2.43 4.04
CA ARG A 325 19.98 -3.34 3.14
C ARG A 325 19.12 -3.88 2.00
N PRO A 326 17.90 -4.43 2.26
CA PRO A 326 17.05 -4.90 1.17
C PRO A 326 16.69 -3.79 0.17
N LEU A 327 16.46 -2.54 0.61
CA LEU A 327 16.19 -1.42 -0.28
C LEU A 327 17.38 -1.13 -1.20
N ILE A 328 18.61 -1.11 -0.67
CA ILE A 328 19.83 -0.84 -1.46
C ILE A 328 20.10 -1.97 -2.46
N TYR A 329 20.12 -3.22 -2.00
CA TYR A 329 20.37 -4.35 -2.91
C TYR A 329 19.25 -4.55 -3.91
N GLY A 330 17.99 -4.31 -3.47
CA GLY A 330 16.83 -4.39 -4.33
C GLY A 330 16.88 -3.39 -5.47
N ILE A 331 17.19 -2.11 -5.19
CA ILE A 331 17.24 -1.10 -6.25
C ILE A 331 18.39 -1.32 -7.23
N ILE A 332 19.54 -1.80 -6.76
CA ILE A 332 20.66 -2.17 -7.64
C ILE A 332 20.23 -3.31 -8.58
N ALA A 333 19.65 -4.36 -8.04
CA ALA A 333 19.22 -5.52 -8.83
C ALA A 333 18.08 -5.18 -9.80
N ILE A 334 17.08 -4.37 -9.37
CA ILE A 334 16.02 -3.85 -10.25
C ILE A 334 16.62 -3.03 -11.39
N THR A 335 17.56 -2.14 -11.08
CA THR A 335 18.21 -1.29 -12.08
C THR A 335 18.96 -2.12 -13.12
N ILE A 336 19.69 -3.16 -12.70
CA ILE A 336 20.36 -4.09 -13.60
C ILE A 336 19.33 -4.81 -14.49
N ALA A 337 18.23 -5.30 -13.91
CA ALA A 337 17.18 -5.98 -14.67
C ALA A 337 16.53 -5.05 -15.72
N LEU A 338 16.28 -3.78 -15.37
CA LEU A 338 15.74 -2.77 -16.30
C LEU A 338 16.73 -2.41 -17.42
N ILE A 339 18.03 -2.37 -17.13
CA ILE A 339 19.06 -2.17 -18.17
C ILE A 339 19.06 -3.34 -19.14
N LEU A 340 19.07 -4.57 -18.64
CA LEU A 340 19.04 -5.78 -19.47
C LEU A 340 17.77 -5.86 -20.32
N GLU A 341 16.61 -5.51 -19.73
CA GLU A 341 15.34 -5.40 -20.44
C GLU A 341 15.42 -4.37 -21.59
N SER A 342 15.97 -3.18 -21.31
CA SER A 342 16.14 -2.14 -22.31
C SER A 342 17.04 -2.58 -23.46
N VAL A 343 18.15 -3.27 -23.16
CA VAL A 343 19.10 -3.77 -24.16
C VAL A 343 18.43 -4.84 -25.03
N VAL A 344 17.72 -5.79 -24.43
CA VAL A 344 17.01 -6.84 -25.17
C VAL A 344 15.94 -6.24 -26.08
N ASN A 345 15.15 -5.29 -25.54
CA ASN A 345 14.09 -4.62 -26.32
C ASN A 345 14.67 -3.77 -27.46
N SER A 346 15.85 -3.15 -27.28
CA SER A 346 16.51 -2.38 -28.34
C SER A 346 16.95 -3.24 -29.52
N GLN A 347 17.27 -4.50 -29.28
CA GLN A 347 17.69 -5.45 -30.33
C GLN A 347 16.53 -6.26 -30.93
N ASN A 348 15.35 -6.17 -30.35
CA ASN A 348 14.16 -6.91 -30.79
C ASN A 348 12.96 -5.98 -31.02
N ILE A 349 13.19 -4.87 -31.71
CA ILE A 349 12.18 -3.84 -31.94
C ILE A 349 10.96 -4.40 -32.67
N ASP A 350 11.18 -5.33 -33.61
CA ASP A 350 10.12 -5.94 -34.42
C ASP A 350 9.49 -7.19 -33.79
N GLY A 351 9.96 -7.61 -32.59
CA GLY A 351 9.46 -8.81 -31.91
C GLY A 351 9.76 -10.13 -32.65
N SER A 352 10.65 -10.11 -33.65
CA SER A 352 10.89 -11.26 -34.55
C SER A 352 11.76 -12.34 -33.91
N HIS A 353 12.63 -11.98 -32.97
CA HIS A 353 13.54 -12.90 -32.32
C HIS A 353 12.94 -13.48 -31.02
N ARG A 354 12.33 -14.66 -31.14
CA ARG A 354 11.68 -15.36 -30.03
C ARG A 354 12.56 -15.51 -28.78
N GLY A 355 13.86 -15.74 -28.94
CA GLY A 355 14.79 -15.88 -27.81
C GLY A 355 14.93 -14.57 -27.03
N LEU A 356 15.02 -13.42 -27.72
CA LEU A 356 15.08 -12.11 -27.09
C LEU A 356 13.73 -11.76 -26.43
N SER A 357 12.60 -12.10 -27.07
CA SER A 357 11.26 -11.91 -26.47
C SER A 357 11.12 -12.65 -25.13
N ILE A 358 11.56 -13.92 -25.07
CA ILE A 358 11.54 -14.69 -23.82
C ILE A 358 12.48 -14.08 -22.77
N ALA A 359 13.66 -13.62 -23.16
CA ALA A 359 14.60 -12.96 -22.24
C ALA A 359 14.02 -11.65 -21.67
N GLY A 360 13.37 -10.83 -22.51
CA GLY A 360 12.69 -9.60 -22.05
C GLY A 360 11.61 -9.90 -21.02
N VAL A 361 10.72 -10.84 -21.28
CA VAL A 361 9.72 -11.28 -20.31
C VAL A 361 10.38 -11.75 -19.02
N ALA A 362 11.46 -12.55 -19.10
CA ALA A 362 12.16 -13.03 -17.91
C ALA A 362 12.74 -11.89 -17.07
N PHE A 363 13.26 -10.81 -17.67
CA PHE A 363 13.73 -9.65 -16.91
C PHE A 363 12.59 -8.89 -16.24
N LEU A 364 11.42 -8.74 -16.87
CA LEU A 364 10.24 -8.17 -16.21
C LEU A 364 9.80 -9.02 -15.00
N PHE A 365 9.83 -10.33 -15.09
CA PHE A 365 9.60 -11.24 -13.96
C PHE A 365 10.65 -11.04 -12.85
N CYS A 366 11.93 -10.90 -13.21
CA CYS A 366 12.98 -10.60 -12.24
C CYS A 366 12.71 -9.31 -11.48
N VAL A 367 12.27 -8.24 -12.15
CA VAL A 367 11.91 -6.96 -11.49
C VAL A 367 10.85 -7.19 -10.42
N THR A 368 9.79 -7.93 -10.72
CA THR A 368 8.70 -8.21 -9.77
C THR A 368 9.17 -9.06 -8.59
N ILE A 369 9.95 -10.10 -8.83
CA ILE A 369 10.50 -10.95 -7.78
C ILE A 369 11.40 -10.14 -6.85
N ILE A 370 12.33 -9.36 -7.40
CA ILE A 370 13.26 -8.53 -6.64
C ILE A 370 12.50 -7.46 -5.84
N PHE A 371 11.49 -6.82 -6.46
CA PHE A 371 10.62 -5.86 -5.80
C PHE A 371 9.91 -6.50 -4.60
N SER A 372 9.35 -7.69 -4.77
CA SER A 372 8.62 -8.41 -3.72
C SER A 372 9.54 -8.91 -2.58
N LEU A 373 10.83 -9.10 -2.88
CA LEU A 373 11.87 -9.42 -1.89
C LEU A 373 12.52 -8.17 -1.25
N SER A 374 12.11 -6.96 -1.62
CA SER A 374 12.75 -5.72 -1.16
C SER A 374 11.74 -4.60 -0.91
N PHE A 375 11.45 -3.77 -1.91
CA PHE A 375 10.63 -2.57 -1.77
C PHE A 375 9.19 -2.85 -1.35
N GLY A 376 8.57 -3.92 -1.86
CA GLY A 376 7.19 -4.25 -1.57
C GLY A 376 6.86 -4.21 -0.07
N PRO A 377 7.41 -5.13 0.72
CA PRO A 377 7.15 -5.17 2.16
C PRO A 377 7.92 -4.12 2.95
N VAL A 378 9.17 -3.80 2.55
CA VAL A 378 10.06 -2.97 3.37
C VAL A 378 9.71 -1.49 3.33
N SER A 379 9.22 -0.97 2.19
CA SER A 379 8.87 0.46 2.07
C SER A 379 7.75 0.88 3.04
N TRP A 380 6.73 0.06 3.18
CA TRP A 380 5.62 0.30 4.11
C TRP A 380 6.04 0.20 5.57
N THR A 381 6.83 -0.84 5.88
CA THR A 381 7.36 -1.03 7.23
C THR A 381 8.27 0.13 7.62
N TYR A 382 9.24 0.47 6.79
CA TYR A 382 10.17 1.58 7.06
C TYR A 382 9.44 2.91 7.23
N MET A 383 8.49 3.22 6.33
CA MET A 383 7.68 4.43 6.43
C MET A 383 6.97 4.54 7.78
N SER A 384 6.37 3.44 8.26
CA SER A 384 5.64 3.44 9.53
C SER A 384 6.56 3.51 10.76
N GLU A 385 7.74 2.86 10.71
CA GLU A 385 8.71 2.82 11.79
C GLU A 385 9.38 4.19 12.02
N ILE A 386 9.71 4.92 10.95
CA ILE A 386 10.40 6.22 11.08
C ILE A 386 9.48 7.38 11.44
N MET A 387 8.15 7.23 11.32
CA MET A 387 7.24 8.33 11.68
C MET A 387 7.18 8.53 13.19
N PRO A 388 7.47 9.76 13.69
CA PRO A 388 7.36 10.04 15.10
C PRO A 388 5.92 9.88 15.55
N TYR A 389 5.78 9.44 16.78
CA TYR A 389 4.50 9.11 17.39
C TYR A 389 3.47 10.24 17.26
N GLN A 390 3.88 11.49 17.51
CA GLN A 390 3.05 12.68 17.53
C GLN A 390 2.35 12.98 16.20
N ILE A 391 2.94 12.56 15.09
CA ILE A 391 2.42 12.81 13.74
C ILE A 391 2.25 11.52 12.91
N ARG A 392 2.41 10.33 13.50
CA ARG A 392 2.48 9.05 12.76
C ARG A 392 1.31 8.85 11.82
N ALA A 393 0.07 8.98 12.29
CA ALA A 393 -1.11 8.77 11.45
C ALA A 393 -1.16 9.75 10.27
N LYS A 394 -0.93 11.05 10.52
CA LYS A 394 -0.92 12.10 9.51
C LYS A 394 0.27 11.97 8.56
N GLY A 395 1.45 11.65 9.10
CA GLY A 395 2.67 11.45 8.33
C GLY A 395 2.59 10.24 7.39
N CYS A 396 2.07 9.11 7.86
CA CYS A 396 1.82 7.94 7.02
C CYS A 396 0.75 8.23 5.96
N ALA A 397 -0.34 8.92 6.30
CA ALA A 397 -1.37 9.32 5.33
C ALA A 397 -0.80 10.25 4.25
N PHE A 398 0.05 11.22 4.63
CA PHE A 398 0.73 12.11 3.69
C PHE A 398 1.71 11.34 2.80
N ALA A 399 2.57 10.51 3.37
CA ALA A 399 3.54 9.72 2.62
C ALA A 399 2.86 8.75 1.64
N THR A 400 1.76 8.12 2.04
CA THR A 400 0.97 7.24 1.17
C THR A 400 0.23 8.04 0.09
N GLY A 401 -0.47 9.11 0.46
CA GLY A 401 -1.23 9.92 -0.49
C GLY A 401 -0.33 10.60 -1.51
N ILE A 402 0.72 11.29 -1.05
CA ILE A 402 1.60 12.09 -1.91
C ILE A 402 2.74 11.24 -2.48
N GLY A 403 3.43 10.45 -1.65
CA GLY A 403 4.60 9.67 -2.12
C GLY A 403 4.21 8.49 -3.00
N ASN A 404 3.13 7.78 -2.64
CA ASN A 404 2.70 6.60 -3.38
C ASN A 404 1.65 6.95 -4.45
N TRP A 405 0.46 7.38 -4.04
CA TRP A 405 -0.68 7.51 -4.97
C TRP A 405 -0.55 8.67 -5.95
N LEU A 406 -0.06 9.85 -5.55
CA LEU A 406 0.11 10.98 -6.47
C LEU A 406 1.18 10.68 -7.53
N VAL A 407 2.29 10.07 -7.14
CA VAL A 407 3.36 9.68 -8.08
C VAL A 407 2.87 8.54 -8.99
N SER A 408 2.08 7.59 -8.46
CA SER A 408 1.41 6.57 -9.26
C SER A 408 0.44 7.18 -10.29
N THR A 409 -0.31 8.22 -9.89
CA THR A 409 -1.21 8.95 -10.80
C THR A 409 -0.44 9.53 -12.00
N PHE A 410 0.71 10.15 -11.72
CA PHE A 410 1.57 10.68 -12.78
C PHE A 410 2.05 9.57 -13.74
N TRP A 411 2.59 8.47 -13.20
CA TRP A 411 3.06 7.37 -14.03
C TRP A 411 1.94 6.70 -14.81
N ASN A 412 0.77 6.52 -14.22
CA ASN A 412 -0.37 5.92 -14.90
C ASN A 412 -0.86 6.77 -16.08
N GLN A 413 -0.77 8.10 -15.98
CA GLN A 413 -1.15 8.99 -17.07
C GLN A 413 -0.10 9.01 -18.19
N VAL A 414 1.17 9.05 -17.83
CA VAL A 414 2.27 9.27 -18.80
C VAL A 414 2.71 7.99 -19.49
N SER A 415 2.62 6.84 -18.81
CA SER A 415 3.24 5.59 -19.30
C SER A 415 2.72 5.07 -20.63
N PRO A 416 1.43 5.08 -20.98
CA PRO A 416 0.98 4.62 -22.29
C PRO A 416 1.63 5.40 -23.42
N PHE A 417 1.61 6.73 -23.32
CA PHE A 417 2.22 7.63 -24.29
C PHE A 417 3.75 7.48 -24.31
N ALA A 418 4.39 7.40 -23.14
CA ALA A 418 5.83 7.23 -23.06
C ALA A 418 6.30 5.87 -23.63
N LEU A 419 5.54 4.81 -23.41
CA LEU A 419 5.81 3.50 -24.02
C LEU A 419 5.66 3.58 -25.55
N GLU A 420 4.70 4.33 -26.08
CA GLU A 420 4.49 4.48 -27.52
C GLU A 420 5.64 5.26 -28.18
N GLU A 421 5.98 6.42 -27.66
CA GLU A 421 6.96 7.33 -28.26
C GLU A 421 8.41 6.93 -28.00
N LEU A 422 8.73 6.53 -26.77
CA LEU A 422 10.10 6.25 -26.37
C LEU A 422 10.46 4.76 -26.49
N GLY A 423 9.48 3.86 -26.50
CA GLY A 423 9.70 2.42 -26.55
C GLY A 423 10.65 1.94 -25.43
N TRP A 424 11.72 1.21 -25.82
CA TRP A 424 12.71 0.68 -24.90
C TRP A 424 13.49 1.77 -24.12
N LYS A 425 13.59 3.00 -24.66
CA LYS A 425 14.27 4.12 -24.00
C LYS A 425 13.55 4.57 -22.73
N PHE A 426 12.27 4.30 -22.60
CA PHE A 426 11.47 4.66 -21.42
C PHE A 426 12.03 4.04 -20.13
N TYR A 427 12.55 2.82 -20.18
CA TYR A 427 13.14 2.17 -19.01
C TYR A 427 14.37 2.90 -18.47
N PHE A 428 15.15 3.57 -19.34
CA PHE A 428 16.32 4.34 -18.91
C PHE A 428 15.99 5.54 -18.02
N LEU A 429 14.76 6.04 -18.07
CA LEU A 429 14.33 7.09 -17.15
C LEU A 429 14.32 6.56 -15.71
N PHE A 430 13.79 5.36 -15.49
CA PHE A 430 13.82 4.69 -14.19
C PHE A 430 15.27 4.36 -13.78
N VAL A 431 16.06 3.84 -14.69
CA VAL A 431 17.49 3.54 -14.47
C VAL A 431 18.24 4.78 -14.02
N ALA A 432 18.11 5.90 -14.73
CA ALA A 432 18.78 7.15 -14.40
C ALA A 432 18.36 7.68 -13.02
N PHE A 433 17.06 7.71 -12.75
CA PHE A 433 16.57 8.15 -11.44
C PHE A 433 17.03 7.25 -10.30
N ASN A 434 17.02 5.95 -10.51
CA ASN A 434 17.45 4.98 -9.51
C ASN A 434 18.94 5.10 -9.19
N LEU A 435 19.80 5.32 -10.18
CA LEU A 435 21.25 5.48 -9.98
C LEU A 435 21.61 6.84 -9.41
N VAL A 436 21.00 7.92 -9.90
CA VAL A 436 21.37 9.29 -9.56
C VAL A 436 20.70 9.78 -8.28
N VAL A 437 19.47 9.33 -8.00
CA VAL A 437 18.67 9.83 -6.88
C VAL A 437 18.42 8.74 -5.84
N THR A 438 17.76 7.64 -6.23
CA THR A 438 17.30 6.64 -5.26
C THR A 438 18.48 6.01 -4.51
N LEU A 439 19.45 5.49 -5.22
CA LEU A 439 20.59 4.79 -4.61
C LEU A 439 21.44 5.68 -3.70
N PRO A 440 21.86 6.88 -4.10
CA PRO A 440 22.60 7.78 -3.21
C PRO A 440 21.79 8.18 -1.97
N VAL A 441 20.51 8.50 -2.12
CA VAL A 441 19.67 8.89 -0.98
C VAL A 441 19.48 7.72 -0.01
N LEU A 442 19.29 6.48 -0.49
CA LEU A 442 19.22 5.29 0.36
C LEU A 442 20.52 5.05 1.13
N ILE A 443 21.67 5.25 0.50
CA ILE A 443 22.98 5.04 1.14
C ILE A 443 23.25 6.10 2.21
N PHE A 444 23.08 7.38 1.89
CA PHE A 444 23.53 8.48 2.74
C PHE A 444 22.48 8.98 3.73
N SER A 445 21.19 8.93 3.40
CA SER A 445 20.14 9.56 4.21
C SER A 445 19.34 8.57 5.04
N PHE A 446 19.21 7.32 4.59
CA PHE A 446 18.44 6.29 5.29
C PHE A 446 19.23 5.66 6.41
N ARG A 447 18.58 5.44 7.55
CA ARG A 447 19.16 4.78 8.71
C ARG A 447 18.54 3.39 8.88
N GLU A 448 19.31 2.45 9.45
CA GLU A 448 18.78 1.11 9.75
C GLU A 448 17.90 1.17 11.01
N THR A 449 16.71 0.58 10.94
CA THR A 449 15.73 0.58 12.03
C THR A 449 15.55 -0.81 12.66
N LYS A 450 16.25 -1.84 12.14
CA LYS A 450 16.12 -3.21 12.61
C LYS A 450 16.44 -3.35 14.10
N GLY A 451 15.50 -3.96 14.84
CA GLY A 451 15.71 -4.31 16.25
C GLY A 451 15.68 -3.13 17.22
N LEU A 452 15.42 -1.91 16.70
CA LEU A 452 15.27 -0.72 17.53
C LEU A 452 13.81 -0.56 17.96
N SER A 453 13.62 -0.14 19.20
CA SER A 453 12.31 0.34 19.68
C SER A 453 11.96 1.67 19.00
N LEU A 454 10.68 2.05 19.06
CA LEU A 454 10.25 3.33 18.46
C LEU A 454 10.90 4.52 19.17
N GLU A 455 11.14 4.40 20.47
CA GLU A 455 11.81 5.38 21.31
C GLU A 455 13.30 5.52 20.93
N GLU A 456 13.97 4.41 20.64
CA GLU A 456 15.36 4.41 20.17
C GLU A 456 15.46 5.03 18.77
N ILE A 457 14.47 4.80 17.90
CA ILE A 457 14.38 5.47 16.59
C ILE A 457 14.18 6.97 16.77
N ASP A 458 13.34 7.41 17.70
CA ASP A 458 13.12 8.82 18.02
C ASP A 458 14.43 9.49 18.44
N LEU A 459 15.17 8.88 19.38
CA LEU A 459 16.48 9.36 19.80
C LEU A 459 17.50 9.40 18.64
N MET A 460 17.50 8.38 17.76
CA MET A 460 18.39 8.32 16.61
C MET A 460 18.16 9.49 15.64
N PHE A 461 16.95 10.00 15.53
CA PHE A 461 16.63 11.17 14.70
C PHE A 461 16.75 12.51 15.43
N GLY A 462 17.13 12.49 16.73
CA GLY A 462 17.34 13.69 17.55
C GLY A 462 16.05 14.23 18.17
N ASP A 463 14.98 13.43 18.20
CA ASP A 463 13.81 13.74 19.00
C ASP A 463 14.14 13.43 20.48
N ARG A 464 13.71 14.34 21.38
CA ARG A 464 13.81 14.08 22.82
C ARG A 464 12.75 13.04 23.23
N ALA A 465 13.05 12.28 24.29
CA ALA A 465 12.10 11.32 24.86
C ALA A 465 10.73 11.97 25.08
N LEU A 466 9.64 11.20 24.92
CA LEU A 466 8.26 11.60 25.20
C LEU A 466 8.18 12.44 26.48
N GLY A 467 7.92 13.73 26.36
CA GLY A 467 7.84 14.67 27.49
C GLY A 467 8.39 16.07 27.21
N ASN A 468 9.21 16.26 26.19
CA ASN A 468 9.80 17.56 25.87
C ASN A 468 9.46 18.03 24.47
N LEU A 469 8.30 18.64 24.28
CA LEU A 469 8.03 19.47 23.10
C LEU A 469 9.00 20.66 23.12
N PRO A 470 9.54 21.10 21.96
CA PRO A 470 10.33 22.33 21.88
C PRO A 470 9.52 23.51 22.45
N ALA A 471 10.16 24.34 23.26
CA ALA A 471 9.54 25.50 23.93
C ALA A 471 8.82 26.48 22.98
N ASP A 472 9.19 26.46 21.70
CA ASP A 472 8.57 27.27 20.63
C ASP A 472 7.15 26.81 20.25
N ILE A 473 6.78 25.56 20.59
CA ILE A 473 5.44 25.00 20.33
C ILE A 473 4.47 25.38 21.46
N GLU A 474 4.99 25.64 22.64
CA GLU A 474 4.22 26.06 23.82
C GLU A 474 3.53 27.44 23.62
N LYS A 475 4.10 28.29 22.74
CA LYS A 475 3.55 29.63 22.49
C LYS A 475 2.41 29.65 21.47
N ASP A 476 2.26 28.64 20.61
CA ASP A 476 1.29 28.65 19.50
C ASP A 476 0.05 27.76 19.72
N GLY A 477 -0.04 27.00 20.79
CA GLY A 477 -1.20 26.13 20.98
C GLY A 477 -1.20 25.30 22.24
N GLY A 478 -1.44 25.90 23.38
CA GLY A 478 -2.07 25.31 24.58
C GLY A 478 -1.72 23.86 24.98
N VAL A 479 -0.47 23.43 24.85
CA VAL A 479 -0.04 22.11 25.31
C VAL A 479 0.70 22.28 26.62
N VAL A 480 0.12 21.77 27.71
CA VAL A 480 0.73 21.73 29.03
C VAL A 480 1.89 20.76 29.04
N ALA A 481 3.11 21.26 29.23
CA ALA A 481 4.29 20.42 29.43
C ALA A 481 4.23 19.78 30.84
N VAL A 482 4.25 18.46 30.89
CA VAL A 482 4.51 17.73 32.15
C VAL A 482 6.00 17.80 32.42
N THR A 483 6.43 18.67 33.30
CA THR A 483 7.79 18.73 33.83
C THR A 483 8.02 17.55 34.77
N ASN A 484 8.73 16.54 34.31
CA ASN A 484 9.30 15.53 35.18
C ASN A 484 10.58 16.07 35.83
N THR A 485 10.43 16.55 37.07
CA THR A 485 11.55 16.76 38.01
C THR A 485 12.04 15.42 38.53
N HIS A 486 12.93 14.78 37.80
CA HIS A 486 13.81 13.72 38.35
C HIS A 486 15.08 13.67 37.52
N ASP A 487 16.00 14.58 37.81
CA ASP A 487 17.41 14.42 37.48
C ASP A 487 18.25 15.05 38.61
N GLU A 488 18.28 14.36 39.76
CA GLU A 488 19.33 14.50 40.77
C GLU A 488 19.92 13.11 41.01
N ARG A 489 20.93 12.75 40.24
CA ARG A 489 21.91 11.75 40.70
C ARG A 489 23.01 12.50 41.46
N PRO A 490 23.24 12.17 42.73
CA PRO A 490 24.35 12.74 43.46
C PRO A 490 25.67 12.26 42.84
N LYS A 491 26.55 13.18 42.50
CA LYS A 491 27.97 12.93 42.32
C LYS A 491 28.53 12.60 43.71
N GLY A 492 29.05 11.44 43.89
CA GLY A 492 29.75 11.08 45.13
C GLY A 492 30.30 9.66 45.11
N GLU A 493 31.62 9.59 44.93
CA GLU A 493 32.58 8.75 45.61
C GLU A 493 32.71 7.24 45.25
N LEU A 494 33.88 6.99 44.77
CA LEU A 494 34.83 5.87 44.73
C LEU A 494 34.81 5.01 43.48
#